data_bc8f57598f7b6a6f1405fd098c055483
#
_entry.id   bc8f57598f7b6a6f1405fd098c055483
#
_cell.length_a   1.000
_cell.length_b   1.000
_cell.length_c   1.000
_cell.angle_alpha   90.00
_cell.angle_beta   90.00
_cell.angle_gamma   90.00
#
_symmetry.space_group_name_H-M   'P 1'
#
loop_
_entity.id
_entity.type
_entity.pdbx_description
1 polymer ?
#
loop_
_entity_poly.entity_id
_entity_poly.type
_entity_poly.pdbx_seq_one_letter_code
_entity_poly.pdbx_strand_id
1 'polypeptide(L)'
;MNSLILVAAGQGSRMGAPVNKLLLKHRGHSLISYTLRHVFQSRFLEELIIVARVEEQPIFADILKGIEHHIPVRFAPGGATRTQSVKNGLSCLAKDSEKVLVHDGARPFVDGKTIDEAFAAISEAHPAVVVGIPCVDTIKEVDGTLVQGTLDRSRLFRAQTPQGAFSKLLKASMEALSSEEGITDDASILEKAGVPVTVLPGKEQFFKVTTPGDWSRFTKMIEKEGLPFRIGQGYDIHRYDESRPLMLGGVEIAKTGGLLGHSDADVLLHAIMDALLGAAGLPDIGHYFPDTDPRYEGADSKKLMLKVARVLSEEGWQAGNIDSTVIAEKPKLAPHIAEMKASIAQLLAISESQVGVKATTNEKLGAVGRREGMAALASVIIYRK
;
A
#
# COMPACT_ATOMS: atom_id res chain seq x y z
N MET A 1 29.70 17.91 -2.13
CA MET A 1 28.35 17.50 -2.53
C MET A 1 28.16 16.00 -2.29
N ASN A 2 26.96 15.57 -1.85
CA ASN A 2 26.58 14.19 -1.57
C ASN A 2 25.76 13.62 -2.72
N SER A 3 26.23 12.54 -3.34
CA SER A 3 25.61 11.94 -4.52
C SER A 3 25.16 10.51 -4.24
N LEU A 4 24.03 10.07 -4.84
CA LEU A 4 23.59 8.69 -4.78
C LEU A 4 23.48 8.11 -6.18
N ILE A 5 24.03 6.92 -6.39
CA ILE A 5 23.89 6.12 -7.60
C ILE A 5 22.83 5.06 -7.34
N LEU A 6 21.71 5.17 -8.05
CA LEU A 6 20.62 4.19 -7.99
C LEU A 6 20.77 3.17 -9.12
N VAL A 7 21.12 1.94 -8.78
CA VAL A 7 21.33 0.86 -9.77
C VAL A 7 19.97 0.27 -10.18
N ALA A 8 19.58 0.50 -11.43
CA ALA A 8 18.29 0.12 -11.99
C ALA A 8 18.37 -0.68 -13.31
N ALA A 9 19.57 -1.01 -13.80
CA ALA A 9 19.77 -1.67 -15.10
C ALA A 9 19.56 -3.19 -15.13
N GLY A 10 19.28 -3.83 -13.97
CA GLY A 10 19.19 -5.30 -13.87
C GLY A 10 17.96 -5.88 -14.56
N GLN A 11 18.13 -6.94 -15.35
CA GLN A 11 17.06 -7.60 -16.12
C GLN A 11 16.02 -8.34 -15.25
N GLY A 12 16.30 -8.62 -13.98
CA GLY A 12 15.36 -9.30 -13.08
C GLY A 12 15.02 -10.74 -13.45
N SER A 13 15.90 -11.46 -14.11
CA SER A 13 15.69 -12.82 -14.64
C SER A 13 15.09 -13.82 -13.63
N ARG A 14 15.43 -13.67 -12.35
CA ARG A 14 14.91 -14.53 -11.25
C ARG A 14 13.43 -14.31 -10.92
N MET A 15 12.81 -13.23 -11.45
CA MET A 15 11.38 -12.96 -11.29
C MET A 15 10.51 -13.69 -12.34
N GLY A 16 11.11 -14.23 -13.41
CA GLY A 16 10.37 -14.83 -14.52
C GLY A 16 9.50 -13.85 -15.31
N ALA A 17 9.64 -12.55 -15.07
CA ALA A 17 8.84 -11.54 -15.75
C ALA A 17 9.49 -11.13 -17.09
N PRO A 18 8.69 -10.86 -18.15
CA PRO A 18 9.19 -10.43 -19.45
C PRO A 18 9.73 -8.99 -19.46
N VAL A 19 9.54 -8.25 -18.35
CA VAL A 19 9.94 -6.85 -18.21
C VAL A 19 10.86 -6.67 -17.00
N ASN A 20 11.57 -5.54 -16.97
CA ASN A 20 12.39 -5.17 -15.80
C ASN A 20 11.51 -5.16 -14.54
N LYS A 21 11.89 -5.94 -13.52
CA LYS A 21 11.13 -6.06 -12.26
C LYS A 21 10.88 -4.73 -11.56
N LEU A 22 11.73 -3.71 -11.79
CA LEU A 22 11.56 -2.37 -11.23
C LEU A 22 10.36 -1.64 -11.81
N LEU A 23 9.89 -2.06 -12.99
CA LEU A 23 8.72 -1.52 -13.68
C LEU A 23 7.43 -2.29 -13.35
N LEU A 24 7.51 -3.41 -12.60
CA LEU A 24 6.32 -4.11 -12.11
C LEU A 24 5.50 -3.17 -11.22
N LYS A 25 4.20 -3.15 -11.44
CA LYS A 25 3.28 -2.23 -10.75
C LYS A 25 2.48 -2.93 -9.66
N HIS A 26 2.32 -2.23 -8.54
CA HIS A 26 1.34 -2.53 -7.50
C HIS A 26 0.54 -1.26 -7.21
N ARG A 27 -0.79 -1.32 -7.21
CA ARG A 27 -1.69 -0.15 -7.04
C ARG A 27 -1.33 1.01 -7.99
N GLY A 28 -1.05 0.70 -9.25
CA GLY A 28 -0.69 1.71 -10.27
C GLY A 28 0.74 2.26 -10.18
N HIS A 29 1.48 1.99 -9.12
CA HIS A 29 2.86 2.47 -8.89
C HIS A 29 3.89 1.36 -9.16
N SER A 30 4.95 1.68 -9.89
CA SER A 30 6.06 0.76 -10.14
C SER A 30 6.94 0.57 -8.90
N LEU A 31 7.63 -0.59 -8.80
CA LEU A 31 8.56 -0.86 -7.68
C LEU A 31 9.58 0.28 -7.49
N ILE A 32 10.15 0.78 -8.58
CA ILE A 32 11.13 1.87 -8.52
C ILE A 32 10.54 3.18 -7.99
N SER A 33 9.24 3.44 -8.21
CA SER A 33 8.61 4.67 -7.70
C SER A 33 8.55 4.69 -6.17
N TYR A 34 8.42 3.54 -5.52
CA TYR A 34 8.52 3.42 -4.06
C TYR A 34 9.94 3.70 -3.58
N THR A 35 10.95 3.12 -4.25
CA THR A 35 12.36 3.38 -3.93
C THR A 35 12.68 4.87 -4.06
N LEU A 36 12.29 5.50 -5.17
CA LEU A 36 12.56 6.92 -5.41
C LEU A 36 11.89 7.83 -4.38
N ARG A 37 10.64 7.56 -4.00
CA ARG A 37 9.94 8.31 -2.95
C ARG A 37 10.68 8.29 -1.61
N HIS A 38 11.25 7.15 -1.23
CA HIS A 38 12.03 7.03 0.01
C HIS A 38 13.42 7.67 -0.11
N VAL A 39 14.08 7.51 -1.26
CA VAL A 39 15.38 8.15 -1.53
C VAL A 39 15.27 9.68 -1.43
N PHE A 40 14.23 10.28 -2.00
CA PHE A 40 14.00 11.73 -1.95
C PHE A 40 13.59 12.26 -0.57
N GLN A 41 13.35 11.40 0.43
CA GLN A 41 13.20 11.84 1.83
C GLN A 41 14.51 12.16 2.53
N SER A 42 15.66 11.81 1.93
CA SER A 42 16.98 12.18 2.44
C SER A 42 17.17 13.71 2.40
N ARG A 43 17.67 14.26 3.49
CA ARG A 43 17.98 15.70 3.63
C ARG A 43 19.39 16.04 3.19
N PHE A 44 20.28 15.04 3.12
CA PHE A 44 21.69 15.21 2.78
C PHE A 44 22.00 14.86 1.33
N LEU A 45 21.05 14.26 0.62
CA LEU A 45 21.19 13.95 -0.79
C LEU A 45 21.07 15.23 -1.64
N GLU A 46 22.10 15.47 -2.47
CA GLU A 46 22.18 16.67 -3.31
C GLU A 46 22.17 16.35 -4.80
N GLU A 47 22.44 15.08 -5.20
CA GLU A 47 22.45 14.62 -6.58
C GLU A 47 22.03 13.14 -6.65
N LEU A 48 21.19 12.77 -7.62
CA LEU A 48 20.82 11.39 -7.91
C LEU A 48 21.26 11.01 -9.33
N ILE A 49 21.99 9.89 -9.45
CA ILE A 49 22.33 9.28 -10.75
C ILE A 49 21.54 7.96 -10.86
N ILE A 50 20.62 7.88 -11.82
CA ILE A 50 19.90 6.64 -12.10
C ILE A 50 20.62 5.88 -13.20
N VAL A 51 21.15 4.70 -12.87
CA VAL A 51 21.80 3.82 -13.85
C VAL A 51 20.77 2.85 -14.39
N ALA A 52 20.33 3.05 -15.61
CA ALA A 52 19.30 2.26 -16.27
C ALA A 52 19.71 1.89 -17.70
N ARG A 53 19.09 0.86 -18.26
CA ARG A 53 19.25 0.57 -19.69
C ARG A 53 18.74 1.76 -20.51
N VAL A 54 19.46 2.07 -21.60
CA VAL A 54 19.20 3.28 -22.40
C VAL A 54 17.74 3.33 -22.86
N GLU A 55 17.20 2.19 -23.30
CA GLU A 55 15.82 2.05 -23.77
C GLU A 55 14.76 2.23 -22.65
N GLU A 56 15.15 2.08 -21.38
CA GLU A 56 14.27 2.24 -20.23
C GLU A 56 14.34 3.64 -19.61
N GLN A 57 15.37 4.43 -19.90
CA GLN A 57 15.54 5.76 -19.33
C GLN A 57 14.35 6.69 -19.54
N PRO A 58 13.69 6.72 -20.73
CA PRO A 58 12.47 7.50 -20.92
C PRO A 58 11.34 7.10 -19.96
N ILE A 59 11.19 5.80 -19.66
CA ILE A 59 10.17 5.29 -18.74
C ILE A 59 10.47 5.77 -17.30
N PHE A 60 11.73 5.70 -16.86
CA PHE A 60 12.14 6.22 -15.56
C PHE A 60 11.96 7.74 -15.46
N ALA A 61 12.26 8.47 -16.52
CA ALA A 61 12.05 9.92 -16.58
C ALA A 61 10.55 10.28 -16.46
N ASP A 62 9.67 9.48 -17.05
CA ASP A 62 8.22 9.68 -16.93
C ASP A 62 7.72 9.37 -15.51
N ILE A 63 8.22 8.31 -14.88
CA ILE A 63 7.93 8.00 -13.48
C ILE A 63 8.36 9.14 -12.54
N LEU A 64 9.51 9.75 -12.78
CA LEU A 64 10.03 10.88 -11.98
C LEU A 64 9.11 12.10 -12.01
N LYS A 65 8.41 12.39 -13.12
CA LYS A 65 7.45 13.51 -13.20
C LYS A 65 6.33 13.41 -12.16
N GLY A 66 5.99 12.19 -11.73
CA GLY A 66 4.97 11.94 -10.69
C GLY A 66 5.52 11.89 -9.26
N ILE A 67 6.79 12.27 -9.04
CA ILE A 67 7.46 12.22 -7.73
C ILE A 67 8.10 13.57 -7.45
N GLU A 68 7.67 14.21 -6.38
CA GLU A 68 8.23 15.49 -5.95
C GLU A 68 9.70 15.33 -5.53
N HIS A 69 10.58 16.16 -6.08
CA HIS A 69 12.00 16.20 -5.73
C HIS A 69 12.59 17.57 -6.08
N HIS A 70 13.64 17.97 -5.35
CA HIS A 70 14.25 19.30 -5.49
C HIS A 70 15.75 19.23 -5.87
N ILE A 71 16.27 18.01 -6.10
CA ILE A 71 17.67 17.80 -6.46
C ILE A 71 17.81 17.42 -7.94
N PRO A 72 18.95 17.69 -8.58
CA PRO A 72 19.22 17.25 -9.95
C PRO A 72 19.24 15.71 -10.05
N VAL A 73 18.59 15.20 -11.08
CA VAL A 73 18.59 13.78 -11.44
C VAL A 73 19.22 13.62 -12.81
N ARG A 74 20.19 12.74 -12.93
CA ARG A 74 20.86 12.40 -14.20
C ARG A 74 20.71 10.91 -14.48
N PHE A 75 20.86 10.54 -15.74
CA PHE A 75 20.86 9.14 -16.15
C PHE A 75 22.25 8.71 -16.62
N ALA A 76 22.65 7.50 -16.25
CA ALA A 76 23.81 6.82 -16.77
C ALA A 76 23.38 5.50 -17.45
N PRO A 77 24.08 5.05 -18.50
CA PRO A 77 23.78 3.79 -19.15
C PRO A 77 24.13 2.60 -18.24
N GLY A 78 23.28 1.56 -18.25
CA GLY A 78 23.61 0.28 -17.62
C GLY A 78 24.81 -0.39 -18.29
N GLY A 79 25.59 -1.14 -17.52
CA GLY A 79 26.68 -1.97 -18.03
C GLY A 79 26.27 -3.45 -18.15
N ALA A 80 27.18 -4.27 -18.69
CA ALA A 80 27.01 -5.71 -18.79
C ALA A 80 26.94 -6.40 -17.41
N THR A 81 27.62 -5.83 -16.42
CA THR A 81 27.64 -6.28 -15.02
C THR A 81 27.12 -5.19 -14.09
N ARG A 82 26.87 -5.55 -12.82
CA ARG A 82 26.53 -4.56 -11.78
C ARG A 82 27.69 -3.61 -11.55
N THR A 83 28.91 -4.11 -11.47
CA THR A 83 30.14 -3.34 -11.32
C THR A 83 30.29 -2.32 -12.45
N GLN A 84 30.11 -2.74 -13.69
CA GLN A 84 30.18 -1.83 -14.84
C GLN A 84 29.08 -0.76 -14.78
N SER A 85 27.89 -1.12 -14.32
CA SER A 85 26.78 -0.17 -14.12
C SER A 85 27.14 0.90 -13.09
N VAL A 86 27.74 0.52 -11.96
CA VAL A 86 28.20 1.47 -10.94
C VAL A 86 29.34 2.35 -11.48
N LYS A 87 30.26 1.79 -12.25
CA LYS A 87 31.34 2.56 -12.90
C LYS A 87 30.78 3.62 -13.84
N ASN A 88 29.78 3.29 -14.63
CA ASN A 88 29.08 4.24 -15.50
C ASN A 88 28.41 5.35 -14.67
N GLY A 89 27.75 5.00 -13.55
CA GLY A 89 27.18 5.98 -12.62
C GLY A 89 28.22 6.92 -12.02
N LEU A 90 29.35 6.39 -11.57
CA LEU A 90 30.49 7.18 -11.05
C LEU A 90 31.07 8.18 -12.07
N SER A 91 31.03 7.84 -13.35
CA SER A 91 31.51 8.71 -14.42
C SER A 91 30.55 9.90 -14.67
N CYS A 92 29.29 9.79 -14.24
CA CYS A 92 28.27 10.84 -14.38
C CYS A 92 28.15 11.76 -13.15
N LEU A 93 28.93 11.50 -12.07
CA LEU A 93 28.91 12.36 -10.89
C LEU A 93 29.36 13.78 -11.20
N ALA A 94 28.79 14.74 -10.50
CA ALA A 94 29.29 16.12 -10.53
C ALA A 94 30.76 16.18 -10.09
N LYS A 95 31.49 17.18 -10.60
CA LYS A 95 32.94 17.32 -10.32
C LYS A 95 33.24 17.55 -8.84
N ASP A 96 32.33 18.17 -8.12
CA ASP A 96 32.39 18.49 -6.69
C ASP A 96 31.72 17.43 -5.80
N SER A 97 31.34 16.27 -6.36
CA SER A 97 30.86 15.14 -5.58
C SER A 97 31.94 14.62 -4.63
N GLU A 98 31.74 14.79 -3.34
CA GLU A 98 32.69 14.41 -2.29
C GLU A 98 32.40 13.00 -1.76
N LYS A 99 31.11 12.72 -1.45
CA LYS A 99 30.65 11.42 -0.95
C LYS A 99 29.67 10.79 -1.93
N VAL A 100 29.78 9.50 -2.13
CA VAL A 100 28.86 8.76 -3.00
C VAL A 100 28.34 7.52 -2.29
N LEU A 101 27.02 7.34 -2.37
CA LEU A 101 26.35 6.11 -1.98
C LEU A 101 25.85 5.38 -3.23
N VAL A 102 25.92 4.06 -3.21
CA VAL A 102 25.32 3.17 -4.22
C VAL A 102 24.14 2.47 -3.59
N HIS A 103 22.99 2.55 -4.24
CA HIS A 103 21.77 1.94 -3.76
C HIS A 103 21.09 1.07 -4.83
N ASP A 104 20.60 -0.09 -4.43
CA ASP A 104 19.83 -0.99 -5.31
C ASP A 104 18.42 -0.46 -5.51
N GLY A 105 17.99 -0.17 -6.74
CA GLY A 105 16.63 0.24 -7.07
C GLY A 105 15.53 -0.75 -6.66
N ALA A 106 15.92 -2.00 -6.37
CA ALA A 106 15.02 -3.06 -5.90
C ALA A 106 14.88 -3.15 -4.37
N ARG A 107 15.34 -2.16 -3.59
CA ARG A 107 15.13 -2.07 -2.14
C ARG A 107 14.21 -0.89 -1.78
N PRO A 108 12.91 -1.08 -1.92
CA PRO A 108 11.94 0.02 -1.89
C PRO A 108 11.73 0.65 -0.51
N PHE A 109 12.19 0.02 0.57
CA PHE A 109 11.89 0.45 1.94
C PHE A 109 13.06 1.11 2.68
N VAL A 110 14.18 1.39 2.00
CA VAL A 110 15.29 2.13 2.61
C VAL A 110 14.87 3.58 2.78
N ASP A 111 14.79 4.06 4.01
CA ASP A 111 14.30 5.38 4.35
C ASP A 111 15.39 6.48 4.21
N GLY A 112 14.94 7.74 4.07
CA GLY A 112 15.82 8.89 3.93
C GLY A 112 16.75 9.07 5.14
N LYS A 113 16.31 8.71 6.34
CA LYS A 113 17.14 8.77 7.56
C LYS A 113 18.36 7.85 7.46
N THR A 114 18.18 6.62 6.98
CA THR A 114 19.30 5.67 6.79
C THR A 114 20.29 6.19 5.73
N ILE A 115 19.80 6.85 4.68
CA ILE A 115 20.65 7.49 3.66
C ILE A 115 21.46 8.64 4.29
N ASP A 116 20.81 9.48 5.10
CA ASP A 116 21.47 10.60 5.81
C ASP A 116 22.53 10.10 6.80
N GLU A 117 22.21 9.05 7.58
CA GLU A 117 23.15 8.41 8.50
C GLU A 117 24.36 7.83 7.75
N ALA A 118 24.17 7.24 6.56
CA ALA A 118 25.24 6.71 5.74
C ALA A 118 26.18 7.83 5.23
N PHE A 119 25.62 8.96 4.75
CA PHE A 119 26.42 10.12 4.36
C PHE A 119 27.19 10.72 5.56
N ALA A 120 26.53 10.85 6.70
CA ALA A 120 27.15 11.41 7.92
C ALA A 120 28.31 10.55 8.44
N ALA A 121 28.18 9.22 8.34
CA ALA A 121 29.19 8.29 8.84
C ALA A 121 30.48 8.27 8.01
N ILE A 122 30.41 8.62 6.70
CA ILE A 122 31.63 8.71 5.87
C ILE A 122 32.48 9.86 6.36
N SER A 123 33.70 9.54 6.85
CA SER A 123 34.67 10.48 7.42
C SER A 123 36.08 9.95 7.22
N GLU A 124 37.10 10.71 7.57
CA GLU A 124 38.48 10.23 7.49
C GLU A 124 38.71 8.96 8.33
N ALA A 125 38.06 8.86 9.50
CA ALA A 125 38.13 7.67 10.37
C ALA A 125 37.32 6.47 9.81
N HIS A 126 36.28 6.74 9.04
CA HIS A 126 35.38 5.75 8.43
C HIS A 126 35.19 6.06 6.95
N PRO A 127 36.19 5.81 6.10
CA PRO A 127 36.21 6.28 4.71
C PRO A 127 35.18 5.59 3.81
N ALA A 128 34.68 4.44 4.27
CA ALA A 128 33.65 3.66 3.56
C ALA A 128 32.64 3.03 4.52
N VAL A 129 31.41 2.88 4.06
CA VAL A 129 30.28 2.35 4.83
C VAL A 129 29.46 1.32 4.04
N VAL A 130 28.89 0.36 4.76
CA VAL A 130 27.89 -0.57 4.26
C VAL A 130 26.75 -0.70 5.26
N VAL A 131 25.52 -0.57 4.82
CA VAL A 131 24.35 -0.86 5.65
C VAL A 131 24.17 -2.38 5.70
N GLY A 132 23.96 -2.93 6.91
CA GLY A 132 23.78 -4.36 7.09
C GLY A 132 23.06 -4.72 8.38
N ILE A 133 22.58 -5.94 8.46
CA ILE A 133 21.94 -6.50 9.66
C ILE A 133 22.68 -7.74 10.13
N PRO A 134 22.73 -7.99 11.45
CA PRO A 134 23.34 -9.20 11.99
C PRO A 134 22.68 -10.47 11.39
N CYS A 135 23.50 -11.48 11.15
CA CYS A 135 22.97 -12.78 10.72
C CYS A 135 22.39 -13.53 11.93
N VAL A 136 21.09 -13.80 11.91
CA VAL A 136 20.41 -14.53 13.00
C VAL A 136 20.36 -16.05 12.75
N ASP A 137 20.48 -16.46 11.49
CA ASP A 137 20.47 -17.87 11.10
C ASP A 137 21.82 -18.55 11.34
N THR A 138 21.81 -19.86 11.47
CA THR A 138 23.03 -20.68 11.48
C THR A 138 23.52 -20.85 10.04
N ILE A 139 24.69 -20.35 9.73
CA ILE A 139 25.29 -20.45 8.38
C ILE A 139 26.24 -21.63 8.34
N LYS A 140 26.01 -22.51 7.36
CA LYS A 140 26.88 -23.65 7.06
C LYS A 140 27.75 -23.35 5.85
N GLU A 141 29.03 -23.58 5.98
CA GLU A 141 29.94 -23.65 4.84
C GLU A 141 29.81 -25.04 4.21
N VAL A 142 29.64 -25.11 2.88
CA VAL A 142 29.39 -26.35 2.19
C VAL A 142 30.29 -26.50 0.94
N ASP A 143 30.70 -27.72 0.66
CA ASP A 143 31.27 -28.12 -0.63
C ASP A 143 30.27 -29.06 -1.31
N GLY A 144 29.65 -28.61 -2.40
CA GLY A 144 28.50 -29.28 -2.99
C GLY A 144 27.36 -29.43 -1.98
N THR A 145 27.06 -30.66 -1.54
CA THR A 145 26.03 -30.96 -0.54
C THR A 145 26.61 -31.31 0.85
N LEU A 146 27.95 -31.36 0.97
CA LEU A 146 28.62 -31.71 2.21
C LEU A 146 28.94 -30.48 3.06
N VAL A 147 28.52 -30.52 4.31
CA VAL A 147 28.83 -29.45 5.29
C VAL A 147 30.29 -29.55 5.70
N GLN A 148 31.05 -28.48 5.47
CA GLN A 148 32.46 -28.33 5.86
C GLN A 148 32.62 -27.70 7.25
N GLY A 149 31.68 -26.79 7.60
CA GLY A 149 31.77 -26.13 8.89
C GLY A 149 30.52 -25.27 9.20
N THR A 150 30.55 -24.69 10.39
CA THR A 150 29.55 -23.71 10.84
C THR A 150 30.26 -22.42 11.12
N LEU A 151 29.86 -21.36 10.45
CA LEU A 151 30.43 -20.03 10.66
C LEU A 151 29.92 -19.40 11.96
N ASP A 152 30.79 -18.65 12.64
CA ASP A 152 30.40 -17.87 13.81
C ASP A 152 29.51 -16.70 13.41
N ARG A 153 28.19 -16.86 13.59
CA ARG A 153 27.20 -15.86 13.19
C ARG A 153 27.34 -14.52 13.92
N SER A 154 28.00 -14.48 15.10
CA SER A 154 28.22 -13.21 15.82
C SER A 154 29.12 -12.23 15.04
N ARG A 155 29.87 -12.74 14.08
CA ARG A 155 30.77 -12.00 13.19
C ARG A 155 30.21 -11.81 11.77
N LEU A 156 28.98 -12.26 11.51
CA LEU A 156 28.37 -12.22 10.19
C LEU A 156 27.25 -11.18 10.11
N PHE A 157 27.27 -10.40 9.03
CA PHE A 157 26.24 -9.45 8.66
C PHE A 157 25.70 -9.74 7.27
N ARG A 158 24.42 -9.60 7.09
CA ARG A 158 23.80 -9.60 5.76
C ARG A 158 23.89 -8.19 5.20
N ALA A 159 24.74 -8.00 4.19
CA ALA A 159 24.93 -6.71 3.55
C ALA A 159 23.65 -6.24 2.85
N GLN A 160 23.33 -4.99 3.03
CA GLN A 160 22.27 -4.29 2.37
C GLN A 160 22.84 -3.08 1.61
N THR A 161 21.99 -2.21 1.09
CA THR A 161 22.37 -0.92 0.56
C THR A 161 21.55 0.17 1.25
N PRO A 162 22.06 1.44 1.35
CA PRO A 162 23.20 1.98 0.61
C PRO A 162 24.56 1.48 1.12
N GLN A 163 25.52 1.47 0.18
CA GLN A 163 26.95 1.29 0.43
C GLN A 163 27.67 2.47 -0.18
N GLY A 164 28.78 2.92 0.37
CA GLY A 164 29.50 4.03 -0.24
C GLY A 164 30.75 4.46 0.48
N ALA A 165 31.36 5.50 -0.06
CA ALA A 165 32.63 6.02 0.38
C ALA A 165 32.84 7.48 -0.10
N PHE A 166 33.99 8.06 0.17
CA PHE A 166 34.43 9.21 -0.58
C PHE A 166 34.49 8.91 -2.07
N SER A 167 33.93 9.79 -2.91
CA SER A 167 33.77 9.56 -4.35
C SER A 167 35.10 9.26 -5.06
N LYS A 168 36.17 9.98 -4.69
CA LYS A 168 37.52 9.73 -5.22
C LYS A 168 38.05 8.35 -4.85
N LEU A 169 37.76 7.90 -3.63
CA LEU A 169 38.20 6.60 -3.12
C LEU A 169 37.54 5.46 -3.85
N LEU A 170 36.19 5.51 -3.99
CA LEU A 170 35.46 4.48 -4.72
C LEU A 170 35.85 4.43 -6.20
N LYS A 171 36.06 5.60 -6.86
CA LYS A 171 36.56 5.66 -8.24
C LYS A 171 37.96 4.99 -8.36
N ALA A 172 38.89 5.36 -7.52
CA ALA A 172 40.26 4.80 -7.54
C ALA A 172 40.24 3.28 -7.28
N SER A 173 39.43 2.82 -6.32
CA SER A 173 39.27 1.39 -6.02
C SER A 173 38.68 0.61 -7.21
N MET A 174 37.73 1.20 -7.94
CA MET A 174 37.17 0.58 -9.16
C MET A 174 38.16 0.58 -10.33
N GLU A 175 38.98 1.61 -10.48
CA GLU A 175 40.00 1.68 -11.54
C GLU A 175 41.16 0.70 -11.29
N ALA A 176 41.49 0.44 -10.03
CA ALA A 176 42.51 -0.52 -9.61
C ALA A 176 42.07 -1.98 -9.74
N LEU A 177 40.77 -2.25 -9.97
CA LEU A 177 40.26 -3.61 -10.12
C LEU A 177 40.83 -4.30 -11.37
N SER A 178 41.66 -5.33 -11.17
CA SER A 178 42.19 -6.17 -12.24
C SER A 178 41.20 -7.23 -12.73
N SER A 179 40.23 -7.63 -11.89
CA SER A 179 39.19 -8.63 -12.19
C SER A 179 37.94 -8.38 -11.35
N GLU A 180 36.78 -8.67 -11.91
CA GLU A 180 35.49 -8.66 -11.19
C GLU A 180 35.24 -9.97 -10.41
N GLU A 181 36.15 -10.94 -10.46
CA GLU A 181 36.00 -12.22 -9.76
C GLU A 181 35.92 -12.00 -8.24
N GLY A 182 34.89 -12.59 -7.61
CA GLY A 182 34.62 -12.46 -6.19
C GLY A 182 34.09 -11.08 -5.77
N ILE A 183 33.72 -10.20 -6.70
CA ILE A 183 33.00 -8.96 -6.40
C ILE A 183 31.52 -9.27 -6.32
N THR A 184 30.93 -9.09 -5.13
CA THR A 184 29.51 -9.34 -4.89
C THR A 184 28.71 -8.04 -4.67
N ASP A 185 29.37 -7.00 -4.16
CA ASP A 185 28.81 -5.68 -3.86
C ASP A 185 29.86 -4.57 -3.93
N ASP A 186 29.48 -3.31 -3.60
CA ASP A 186 30.40 -2.18 -3.70
C ASP A 186 31.40 -2.15 -2.54
N ALA A 187 31.02 -2.67 -1.37
CA ALA A 187 31.90 -2.81 -0.23
C ALA A 187 33.08 -3.75 -0.53
N SER A 188 32.83 -4.87 -1.23
CA SER A 188 33.88 -5.83 -1.59
C SER A 188 34.94 -5.25 -2.54
N ILE A 189 34.59 -4.21 -3.32
CA ILE A 189 35.56 -3.47 -4.15
C ILE A 189 36.55 -2.68 -3.26
N LEU A 190 35.98 -2.00 -2.26
CA LEU A 190 36.74 -1.20 -1.31
C LEU A 190 37.64 -2.11 -0.41
N GLU A 191 37.08 -3.24 0.03
CA GLU A 191 37.83 -4.26 0.82
C GLU A 191 39.04 -4.79 0.04
N LYS A 192 38.85 -5.15 -1.24
CA LYS A 192 39.99 -5.57 -2.11
C LYS A 192 41.03 -4.49 -2.31
N ALA A 193 40.65 -3.24 -2.26
CA ALA A 193 41.57 -2.11 -2.30
C ALA A 193 42.24 -1.80 -0.93
N GLY A 194 41.97 -2.59 0.11
CA GLY A 194 42.48 -2.41 1.47
C GLY A 194 41.84 -1.24 2.25
N VAL A 195 40.67 -0.78 1.80
CA VAL A 195 39.93 0.29 2.47
C VAL A 195 39.09 -0.29 3.60
N PRO A 196 39.18 0.22 4.84
CA PRO A 196 38.33 -0.23 5.93
C PRO A 196 36.88 0.19 5.68
N VAL A 197 35.96 -0.78 5.75
CA VAL A 197 34.53 -0.57 5.56
C VAL A 197 33.79 -0.72 6.89
N THR A 198 33.05 0.31 7.28
CA THR A 198 32.26 0.33 8.52
C THR A 198 30.83 -0.15 8.28
N VAL A 199 30.36 -1.11 9.08
CA VAL A 199 28.96 -1.58 9.02
C VAL A 199 28.07 -0.62 9.79
N LEU A 200 27.00 -0.15 9.14
CA LEU A 200 25.94 0.63 9.74
C LEU A 200 24.67 -0.21 9.95
N PRO A 201 23.88 0.07 10.99
CA PRO A 201 22.67 -0.69 11.27
C PRO A 201 21.66 -0.57 10.13
N GLY A 202 21.24 -1.70 9.59
CA GLY A 202 20.12 -1.83 8.65
C GLY A 202 18.85 -2.29 9.32
N LYS A 203 17.86 -2.65 8.52
CA LYS A 203 16.54 -3.14 8.98
C LYS A 203 16.09 -4.33 8.13
N GLU A 204 15.33 -5.26 8.73
CA GLU A 204 14.77 -6.42 8.01
C GLU A 204 13.87 -6.00 6.83
N GLN A 205 13.22 -4.85 6.93
CA GLN A 205 12.39 -4.31 5.84
C GLN A 205 13.19 -3.82 4.63
N PHE A 206 14.50 -3.64 4.74
CA PHE A 206 15.37 -3.20 3.63
C PHE A 206 15.75 -4.35 2.68
N PHE A 207 14.94 -5.40 2.65
CA PHE A 207 15.18 -6.54 1.77
C PHE A 207 15.15 -6.12 0.28
N LYS A 208 15.84 -6.89 -0.53
CA LYS A 208 15.87 -6.69 -1.99
C LYS A 208 14.77 -7.54 -2.63
N VAL A 209 13.89 -6.93 -3.40
CA VAL A 209 12.88 -7.64 -4.19
C VAL A 209 13.57 -8.34 -5.36
N THR A 210 13.70 -9.67 -5.28
CA THR A 210 14.45 -10.50 -6.27
C THR A 210 13.67 -11.69 -6.77
N THR A 211 12.72 -12.20 -5.98
CA THR A 211 11.93 -13.39 -6.25
C THR A 211 10.43 -13.07 -6.20
N PRO A 212 9.53 -13.94 -6.74
CA PRO A 212 8.09 -13.78 -6.55
C PRO A 212 7.67 -13.74 -5.07
N GLY A 213 8.37 -14.46 -4.18
CA GLY A 213 8.14 -14.40 -2.74
C GLY A 213 8.45 -13.03 -2.15
N ASP A 214 9.55 -12.38 -2.59
CA ASP A 214 9.89 -11.02 -2.18
C ASP A 214 8.84 -10.02 -2.68
N TRP A 215 8.31 -10.21 -3.90
CA TRP A 215 7.24 -9.39 -4.43
C TRP A 215 5.97 -9.50 -3.59
N SER A 216 5.57 -10.71 -3.21
CA SER A 216 4.43 -10.92 -2.31
C SER A 216 4.63 -10.26 -0.94
N ARG A 217 5.87 -10.34 -0.39
CA ARG A 217 6.23 -9.65 0.85
C ARG A 217 6.13 -8.13 0.70
N PHE A 218 6.64 -7.59 -0.41
CA PHE A 218 6.59 -6.17 -0.73
C PHE A 218 5.14 -5.67 -0.81
N THR A 219 4.26 -6.32 -1.58
CA THR A 219 2.86 -5.92 -1.75
C THR A 219 2.09 -5.92 -0.43
N LYS A 220 2.28 -6.97 0.39
CA LYS A 220 1.69 -7.05 1.74
C LYS A 220 2.15 -5.94 2.68
N MET A 221 3.40 -5.48 2.57
CA MET A 221 3.89 -4.38 3.39
C MET A 221 3.28 -3.04 2.97
N ILE A 222 3.19 -2.78 1.66
CA ILE A 222 2.51 -1.58 1.12
C ILE A 222 1.02 -1.57 1.49
N GLU A 223 0.37 -2.72 1.53
CA GLU A 223 -1.04 -2.85 1.94
C GLU A 223 -1.26 -2.47 3.41
N LYS A 224 -0.26 -2.67 4.27
CA LYS A 224 -0.31 -2.29 5.69
C LYS A 224 -0.10 -0.79 5.94
N GLU A 225 0.43 -0.03 4.99
CA GLU A 225 0.65 1.43 5.15
C GLU A 225 -0.64 2.27 5.07
N GLY A 226 -1.76 1.73 4.56
CA GLY A 226 -3.09 2.34 4.67
C GLY A 226 -3.89 1.68 5.81
N LEU A 227 -4.81 2.41 6.43
CA LEU A 227 -5.77 1.77 7.34
C LEU A 227 -6.48 0.65 6.56
N PRO A 228 -6.45 -0.60 7.06
CA PRO A 228 -7.03 -1.74 6.36
C PRO A 228 -8.56 -1.66 6.29
N PHE A 229 -9.14 -0.66 6.91
CA PHE A 229 -10.58 -0.41 6.97
C PHE A 229 -10.92 1.06 6.78
N ARG A 230 -12.18 1.32 6.41
CA ARG A 230 -12.78 2.66 6.39
C ARG A 230 -14.11 2.62 7.12
N ILE A 231 -14.53 3.78 7.63
CA ILE A 231 -15.80 3.96 8.33
C ILE A 231 -16.70 4.83 7.46
N GLY A 232 -17.98 4.49 7.39
CA GLY A 232 -19.01 5.31 6.79
C GLY A 232 -20.21 5.44 7.69
N GLN A 233 -20.96 6.51 7.50
CA GLN A 233 -22.22 6.77 8.20
C GLN A 233 -23.29 7.11 7.14
N GLY A 234 -24.50 6.61 7.35
CA GLY A 234 -25.66 6.92 6.55
C GLY A 234 -26.85 7.23 7.43
N TYR A 235 -27.70 8.10 6.94
CA TYR A 235 -28.96 8.50 7.56
C TYR A 235 -30.01 8.59 6.48
N ASP A 236 -31.21 8.02 6.76
CA ASP A 236 -32.36 8.14 5.90
C ASP A 236 -33.63 8.35 6.73
N ILE A 237 -34.62 9.02 6.16
CA ILE A 237 -35.91 9.29 6.79
C ILE A 237 -37.03 9.29 5.74
N HIS A 238 -38.11 8.55 6.01
CA HIS A 238 -39.25 8.48 5.17
C HIS A 238 -40.51 8.76 5.94
N ARG A 239 -41.52 9.41 5.27
CA ARG A 239 -42.83 9.69 5.80
C ARG A 239 -43.67 8.39 5.79
N TYR A 240 -44.60 8.23 6.76
CA TYR A 240 -45.56 7.12 6.74
C TYR A 240 -46.53 7.22 5.58
N ASP A 241 -46.92 6.05 5.05
CA ASP A 241 -47.99 5.84 4.07
C ASP A 241 -48.76 4.59 4.46
N GLU A 242 -50.02 4.78 4.91
CA GLU A 242 -50.89 3.71 5.39
C GLU A 242 -51.26 2.68 4.31
N SER A 243 -51.14 3.05 3.03
CA SER A 243 -51.51 2.17 1.90
C SER A 243 -50.39 1.18 1.52
N ARG A 244 -49.19 1.38 2.01
CA ARG A 244 -48.01 0.58 1.62
C ARG A 244 -47.64 -0.44 2.69
N PRO A 245 -47.00 -1.59 2.32
CA PRO A 245 -46.37 -2.47 3.29
C PRO A 245 -45.18 -1.79 3.95
N LEU A 246 -44.92 -2.11 5.21
CA LEU A 246 -43.71 -1.65 5.93
C LEU A 246 -42.59 -2.65 5.71
N MET A 247 -41.56 -2.21 4.96
CA MET A 247 -40.34 -2.96 4.71
C MET A 247 -39.21 -2.38 5.55
N LEU A 248 -38.46 -3.22 6.28
CA LEU A 248 -37.27 -2.81 7.05
C LEU A 248 -36.21 -3.93 7.02
N GLY A 249 -35.01 -3.59 6.64
CA GLY A 249 -33.90 -4.54 6.56
C GLY A 249 -34.16 -5.70 5.58
N GLY A 250 -34.98 -5.47 4.55
CA GLY A 250 -35.40 -6.47 3.58
C GLY A 250 -36.50 -7.44 4.09
N VAL A 251 -37.18 -7.12 5.20
CA VAL A 251 -38.22 -7.90 5.84
C VAL A 251 -39.52 -7.14 5.82
N GLU A 252 -40.64 -7.82 5.47
CA GLU A 252 -42.00 -7.27 5.58
C GLU A 252 -42.41 -7.29 7.05
N ILE A 253 -42.44 -6.14 7.71
CA ILE A 253 -42.82 -5.97 9.12
C ILE A 253 -44.33 -5.94 9.28
N ALA A 254 -45.04 -5.30 8.34
CA ALA A 254 -46.47 -5.17 8.31
C ALA A 254 -47.02 -4.99 6.89
N LYS A 255 -48.23 -5.41 6.61
CA LYS A 255 -48.89 -5.28 5.28
C LYS A 255 -49.37 -3.87 4.97
N THR A 256 -49.47 -3.00 5.98
CA THR A 256 -49.93 -1.61 5.89
C THR A 256 -49.17 -0.75 6.87
N GLY A 257 -49.28 0.57 6.76
CA GLY A 257 -48.54 1.48 7.64
C GLY A 257 -47.07 1.54 7.30
N GLY A 258 -46.69 1.39 6.03
CA GLY A 258 -45.36 1.45 5.52
C GLY A 258 -44.85 2.90 5.31
N LEU A 259 -43.88 3.04 4.44
CA LEU A 259 -43.19 4.31 4.20
C LEU A 259 -43.37 4.77 2.76
N LEU A 260 -43.43 6.08 2.57
CA LEU A 260 -43.52 6.73 1.26
C LEU A 260 -42.12 6.88 0.67
N GLY A 261 -41.88 6.37 -0.52
CA GLY A 261 -40.65 6.52 -1.28
C GLY A 261 -40.81 6.00 -2.69
N HIS A 262 -39.80 6.22 -3.52
CA HIS A 262 -39.76 5.81 -4.92
C HIS A 262 -39.64 4.25 -5.05
N SER A 263 -38.82 3.64 -4.16
CA SER A 263 -38.68 2.18 -4.01
C SER A 263 -39.73 1.59 -3.05
N ASP A 264 -39.41 0.47 -2.42
CA ASP A 264 -40.20 -0.09 -1.28
C ASP A 264 -39.98 0.72 0.02
N ALA A 265 -39.20 1.79 -0.02
CA ALA A 265 -38.90 2.73 1.06
C ALA A 265 -38.31 2.07 2.33
N ASP A 266 -37.51 1.03 2.18
CA ASP A 266 -36.78 0.41 3.29
C ASP A 266 -35.69 1.37 3.83
N VAL A 267 -36.09 2.24 4.76
CA VAL A 267 -35.23 3.28 5.35
C VAL A 267 -33.97 2.70 6.00
N LEU A 268 -34.02 1.46 6.49
CA LEU A 268 -32.86 0.81 7.12
C LEU A 268 -31.82 0.38 6.06
N LEU A 269 -32.25 -0.27 4.99
CA LEU A 269 -31.35 -0.64 3.90
C LEU A 269 -30.79 0.59 3.20
N HIS A 270 -31.57 1.66 3.03
CA HIS A 270 -31.08 2.92 2.43
C HIS A 270 -29.94 3.54 3.27
N ALA A 271 -30.15 3.68 4.59
CA ALA A 271 -29.12 4.20 5.47
C ALA A 271 -27.84 3.33 5.46
N ILE A 272 -27.98 2.00 5.38
CA ILE A 272 -26.82 1.09 5.27
C ILE A 272 -26.12 1.25 3.93
N MET A 273 -26.83 1.37 2.81
CA MET A 273 -26.26 1.56 1.48
C MET A 273 -25.46 2.85 1.41
N ASP A 274 -25.98 3.98 1.92
CA ASP A 274 -25.28 5.25 1.97
C ASP A 274 -24.04 5.18 2.86
N ALA A 275 -24.13 4.50 4.00
CA ALA A 275 -22.98 4.28 4.86
C ALA A 275 -21.86 3.51 4.13
N LEU A 276 -22.20 2.46 3.39
CA LEU A 276 -21.26 1.62 2.63
C LEU A 276 -20.60 2.40 1.50
N LEU A 277 -21.37 3.13 0.71
CA LEU A 277 -20.86 3.97 -0.39
C LEU A 277 -19.98 5.09 0.15
N GLY A 278 -20.42 5.81 1.19
CA GLY A 278 -19.67 6.86 1.84
C GLY A 278 -18.34 6.37 2.41
N ALA A 279 -18.31 5.19 3.03
CA ALA A 279 -17.07 4.55 3.49
C ALA A 279 -16.07 4.30 2.34
N ALA A 280 -16.56 3.94 1.16
CA ALA A 280 -15.74 3.74 -0.03
C ALA A 280 -15.29 5.07 -0.68
N GLY A 281 -15.86 6.22 -0.27
CA GLY A 281 -15.64 7.53 -0.90
C GLY A 281 -16.40 7.68 -2.21
N LEU A 282 -17.51 6.97 -2.35
CA LEU A 282 -18.38 6.97 -3.52
C LEU A 282 -19.61 7.90 -3.27
N PRO A 283 -20.30 8.35 -4.35
CA PRO A 283 -21.55 9.07 -4.25
C PRO A 283 -22.65 8.27 -3.52
N ASP A 284 -23.71 8.94 -3.07
CA ASP A 284 -24.85 8.37 -2.39
C ASP A 284 -25.76 7.48 -3.29
N ILE A 285 -26.75 6.84 -2.68
CA ILE A 285 -27.69 5.96 -3.41
C ILE A 285 -28.51 6.71 -4.45
N GLY A 286 -28.78 8.00 -4.29
CA GLY A 286 -29.51 8.81 -5.25
C GLY A 286 -28.75 8.98 -6.58
N HIS A 287 -27.41 8.95 -6.53
CA HIS A 287 -26.59 8.94 -7.75
C HIS A 287 -26.72 7.61 -8.52
N TYR A 288 -26.74 6.47 -7.81
CA TYR A 288 -26.80 5.13 -8.42
C TYR A 288 -28.23 4.73 -8.80
N PHE A 289 -29.22 5.22 -8.08
CA PHE A 289 -30.63 4.87 -8.21
C PHE A 289 -31.52 6.13 -8.17
N PRO A 290 -31.39 7.04 -9.16
CA PRO A 290 -32.12 8.29 -9.15
C PRO A 290 -33.64 8.07 -9.14
N ASP A 291 -34.35 8.83 -8.33
CA ASP A 291 -35.82 8.81 -8.20
C ASP A 291 -36.55 9.26 -9.48
N THR A 292 -35.83 9.92 -10.40
CA THR A 292 -36.30 10.28 -11.73
C THR A 292 -36.31 9.15 -12.74
N ASP A 293 -35.67 8.00 -12.43
CA ASP A 293 -35.57 6.87 -13.34
C ASP A 293 -36.71 5.83 -13.07
N PRO A 294 -37.61 5.64 -14.04
CA PRO A 294 -38.74 4.71 -13.87
C PRO A 294 -38.35 3.27 -13.57
N ARG A 295 -37.11 2.86 -13.88
CA ARG A 295 -36.59 1.51 -13.59
C ARG A 295 -36.52 1.18 -12.11
N TYR A 296 -36.55 2.20 -11.25
CA TYR A 296 -36.44 2.04 -9.79
C TYR A 296 -37.77 2.31 -9.07
N GLU A 297 -38.82 2.65 -9.79
CA GLU A 297 -40.16 2.80 -9.21
C GLU A 297 -40.65 1.47 -8.62
N GLY A 298 -40.95 1.45 -7.33
CA GLY A 298 -41.34 0.23 -6.59
C GLY A 298 -40.23 -0.81 -6.46
N ALA A 299 -38.95 -0.42 -6.70
CA ALA A 299 -37.84 -1.37 -6.62
C ALA A 299 -37.68 -1.97 -5.21
N ASP A 300 -37.38 -3.26 -5.15
CA ASP A 300 -37.04 -4.00 -3.94
C ASP A 300 -35.60 -3.54 -3.48
N SER A 301 -35.51 -2.92 -2.30
CA SER A 301 -34.26 -2.41 -1.75
C SER A 301 -33.20 -3.49 -1.50
N LYS A 302 -33.58 -4.76 -1.40
CA LYS A 302 -32.64 -5.89 -1.39
C LYS A 302 -31.85 -5.96 -2.70
N LYS A 303 -32.49 -5.75 -3.84
CA LYS A 303 -31.83 -5.74 -5.15
C LYS A 303 -30.89 -4.55 -5.30
N LEU A 304 -31.26 -3.40 -4.72
CA LEU A 304 -30.40 -2.22 -4.69
C LEU A 304 -29.16 -2.48 -3.83
N MET A 305 -29.33 -3.07 -2.65
CA MET A 305 -28.24 -3.46 -1.75
C MET A 305 -27.25 -4.43 -2.42
N LEU A 306 -27.73 -5.42 -3.17
CA LEU A 306 -26.88 -6.35 -3.92
C LEU A 306 -26.05 -5.62 -5.00
N LYS A 307 -26.60 -4.58 -5.63
CA LYS A 307 -25.85 -3.73 -6.58
C LYS A 307 -24.77 -2.92 -5.85
N VAL A 308 -25.08 -2.32 -4.70
CA VAL A 308 -24.09 -1.61 -3.87
C VAL A 308 -22.97 -2.55 -3.42
N ALA A 309 -23.30 -3.76 -2.96
CA ALA A 309 -22.32 -4.77 -2.59
C ALA A 309 -21.38 -5.13 -3.77
N ARG A 310 -21.91 -5.19 -5.00
CA ARG A 310 -21.11 -5.41 -6.21
C ARG A 310 -20.18 -4.22 -6.49
N VAL A 311 -20.68 -2.99 -6.46
CA VAL A 311 -19.88 -1.77 -6.65
C VAL A 311 -18.72 -1.73 -5.65
N LEU A 312 -19.00 -2.00 -4.36
CA LEU A 312 -17.94 -2.09 -3.35
C LEU A 312 -16.88 -3.14 -3.70
N SER A 313 -17.33 -4.32 -4.17
CA SER A 313 -16.42 -5.41 -4.56
C SER A 313 -15.54 -5.05 -5.76
N GLU A 314 -16.08 -4.35 -6.75
CA GLU A 314 -15.38 -3.84 -7.93
C GLU A 314 -14.31 -2.81 -7.53
N GLU A 315 -14.59 -1.99 -6.52
CA GLU A 315 -13.65 -1.04 -5.91
C GLU A 315 -12.67 -1.70 -4.92
N GLY A 316 -12.72 -3.03 -4.77
CA GLY A 316 -11.83 -3.81 -3.91
C GLY A 316 -12.15 -3.71 -2.42
N TRP A 317 -13.40 -3.39 -2.06
CA TRP A 317 -13.89 -3.31 -0.69
C TRP A 317 -14.92 -4.39 -0.39
N GLN A 318 -15.07 -4.72 0.89
CA GLN A 318 -16.15 -5.58 1.39
C GLN A 318 -16.65 -5.06 2.73
N ALA A 319 -17.93 -5.33 3.03
CA ALA A 319 -18.53 -5.00 4.32
C ALA A 319 -17.85 -5.79 5.44
N GLY A 320 -17.55 -5.13 6.55
CA GLY A 320 -16.92 -5.74 7.73
C GLY A 320 -17.85 -5.80 8.93
N ASN A 321 -18.43 -4.68 9.30
CA ASN A 321 -19.37 -4.57 10.41
C ASN A 321 -20.42 -3.51 10.11
N ILE A 322 -21.65 -3.80 10.48
CA ILE A 322 -22.80 -2.89 10.40
C ILE A 322 -23.31 -2.66 11.82
N ASP A 323 -23.49 -1.42 12.21
CA ASP A 323 -24.25 -1.04 13.40
C ASP A 323 -25.32 -0.04 12.98
N SER A 324 -26.57 -0.37 13.23
CA SER A 324 -27.70 0.43 12.78
C SER A 324 -28.77 0.61 13.86
N THR A 325 -29.49 1.71 13.77
CA THR A 325 -30.58 2.07 14.70
C THR A 325 -31.76 2.61 13.90
N VAL A 326 -32.90 1.93 14.02
CA VAL A 326 -34.18 2.45 13.53
C VAL A 326 -34.83 3.30 14.61
N ILE A 327 -35.27 4.49 14.25
CA ILE A 327 -35.93 5.45 15.13
C ILE A 327 -37.40 5.53 14.74
N ALA A 328 -38.28 4.96 15.57
CA ALA A 328 -39.70 4.86 15.26
C ALA A 328 -40.55 4.73 16.54
N GLU A 329 -41.69 5.42 16.58
CA GLU A 329 -42.63 5.30 17.70
C GLU A 329 -43.46 4.01 17.60
N LYS A 330 -43.72 3.51 16.39
CA LYS A 330 -44.48 2.27 16.09
C LYS A 330 -44.04 1.75 14.70
N PRO A 331 -44.19 0.41 14.45
CA PRO A 331 -44.53 -0.66 15.38
C PRO A 331 -43.37 -1.01 16.33
N LYS A 332 -43.58 -1.95 17.28
CA LYS A 332 -42.50 -2.54 18.07
C LYS A 332 -41.65 -3.45 17.15
N LEU A 333 -40.37 -3.13 16.99
CA LEU A 333 -39.46 -3.84 16.08
C LEU A 333 -38.71 -5.01 16.72
N ALA A 334 -38.72 -5.11 18.05
CA ALA A 334 -37.97 -6.15 18.76
C ALA A 334 -38.26 -7.60 18.25
N PRO A 335 -39.48 -8.00 17.87
CA PRO A 335 -39.70 -9.35 17.33
C PRO A 335 -39.01 -9.61 15.98
N HIS A 336 -38.73 -8.59 15.19
CA HIS A 336 -38.22 -8.67 13.83
C HIS A 336 -36.70 -8.47 13.73
N ILE A 337 -36.02 -8.10 14.83
CA ILE A 337 -34.57 -7.79 14.84
C ILE A 337 -33.73 -8.94 14.29
N ALA A 338 -34.02 -10.16 14.73
CA ALA A 338 -33.24 -11.33 14.29
C ALA A 338 -33.37 -11.58 12.78
N GLU A 339 -34.58 -11.44 12.24
CA GLU A 339 -34.86 -11.64 10.81
C GLU A 339 -34.20 -10.54 9.96
N MET A 340 -34.29 -9.27 10.38
CA MET A 340 -33.57 -8.16 9.71
C MET A 340 -32.06 -8.37 9.69
N LYS A 341 -31.46 -8.82 10.81
CA LYS A 341 -30.03 -9.14 10.88
C LYS A 341 -29.64 -10.23 9.90
N ALA A 342 -30.40 -11.32 9.86
CA ALA A 342 -30.15 -12.44 8.94
C ALA A 342 -30.25 -11.99 7.47
N SER A 343 -31.27 -11.20 7.13
CA SER A 343 -31.46 -10.63 5.79
C SER A 343 -30.28 -9.75 5.36
N ILE A 344 -29.87 -8.79 6.19
CA ILE A 344 -28.75 -7.89 5.91
C ILE A 344 -27.44 -8.69 5.77
N ALA A 345 -27.19 -9.63 6.67
CA ALA A 345 -26.01 -10.49 6.63
C ALA A 345 -25.91 -11.29 5.33
N GLN A 346 -27.02 -11.87 4.88
CA GLN A 346 -27.12 -12.60 3.63
C GLN A 346 -26.84 -11.70 2.41
N LEU A 347 -27.44 -10.50 2.36
CA LEU A 347 -27.27 -9.54 1.25
C LEU A 347 -25.82 -9.08 1.09
N LEU A 348 -25.08 -8.95 2.20
CA LEU A 348 -23.69 -8.47 2.21
C LEU A 348 -22.67 -9.60 2.29
N ALA A 349 -23.09 -10.86 2.32
CA ALA A 349 -22.23 -12.05 2.46
C ALA A 349 -21.30 -11.98 3.69
N ILE A 350 -21.83 -11.54 4.83
CA ILE A 350 -21.13 -11.44 6.13
C ILE A 350 -21.87 -12.30 7.19
N SER A 351 -21.23 -12.49 8.35
CA SER A 351 -21.86 -13.21 9.48
C SER A 351 -22.93 -12.34 10.15
N GLU A 352 -24.02 -12.94 10.65
CA GLU A 352 -25.01 -12.24 11.47
C GLU A 352 -24.41 -11.58 12.71
N SER A 353 -23.31 -12.11 13.25
CA SER A 353 -22.58 -11.51 14.36
C SER A 353 -21.95 -10.15 14.02
N GLN A 354 -21.78 -9.84 12.72
CA GLN A 354 -21.26 -8.59 12.21
C GLN A 354 -22.35 -7.53 11.95
N VAL A 355 -23.62 -7.87 12.18
CA VAL A 355 -24.77 -6.98 11.96
C VAL A 355 -25.43 -6.65 13.28
N GLY A 356 -25.38 -5.39 13.67
CA GLY A 356 -26.14 -4.80 14.77
C GLY A 356 -27.38 -4.08 14.23
N VAL A 357 -28.55 -4.42 14.73
CA VAL A 357 -29.80 -3.70 14.49
C VAL A 357 -30.45 -3.38 15.82
N LYS A 358 -30.64 -2.09 16.10
CA LYS A 358 -31.29 -1.56 17.31
C LYS A 358 -32.54 -0.78 16.90
N ALA A 359 -33.48 -0.65 17.81
CA ALA A 359 -34.66 0.20 17.63
C ALA A 359 -34.85 1.07 18.87
N THR A 360 -35.20 2.31 18.64
CA THR A 360 -35.51 3.28 19.71
C THR A 360 -36.69 4.16 19.31
N THR A 361 -37.34 4.79 20.27
CA THR A 361 -38.30 5.89 20.02
C THR A 361 -37.57 7.21 19.95
N ASN A 362 -38.25 8.26 19.52
CA ASN A 362 -37.76 9.64 19.60
C ASN A 362 -38.41 10.39 20.78
N GLU A 363 -38.90 9.65 21.79
CA GLU A 363 -39.50 10.16 23.02
C GLU A 363 -40.58 11.23 22.74
N LYS A 364 -41.38 11.00 21.67
CA LYS A 364 -42.41 11.94 21.17
C LYS A 364 -41.92 13.29 20.69
N LEU A 365 -40.61 13.46 20.52
CA LEU A 365 -40.00 14.70 20.04
C LEU A 365 -39.86 14.70 18.51
N GLY A 366 -40.02 15.89 17.89
CA GLY A 366 -39.82 16.08 16.47
C GLY A 366 -40.84 15.34 15.59
N ALA A 367 -40.56 15.25 14.28
CA ALA A 367 -41.45 14.63 13.29
C ALA A 367 -41.63 13.12 13.54
N VAL A 368 -40.54 12.41 13.82
CA VAL A 368 -40.58 10.98 14.15
C VAL A 368 -41.38 10.73 15.43
N GLY A 369 -41.17 11.56 16.46
CA GLY A 369 -41.92 11.46 17.71
C GLY A 369 -43.43 11.78 17.57
N ARG A 370 -43.78 12.65 16.62
CA ARG A 370 -45.20 12.90 16.25
C ARG A 370 -45.78 11.86 15.30
N ARG A 371 -45.01 10.83 14.95
CA ARG A 371 -45.39 9.74 14.03
C ARG A 371 -45.68 10.22 12.60
N GLU A 372 -44.90 11.19 12.12
CA GLU A 372 -44.96 11.66 10.74
C GLU A 372 -44.12 10.79 9.79
N GLY A 373 -43.18 10.05 10.33
CA GLY A 373 -42.28 9.17 9.59
C GLY A 373 -41.39 8.30 10.48
N MET A 374 -40.48 7.59 9.88
CA MET A 374 -39.47 6.73 10.50
C MET A 374 -38.08 7.12 9.96
N ALA A 375 -37.08 7.03 10.79
CA ALA A 375 -35.69 7.29 10.39
C ALA A 375 -34.79 6.09 10.72
N ALA A 376 -33.67 5.98 10.02
CA ALA A 376 -32.61 5.03 10.34
C ALA A 376 -31.25 5.70 10.26
N LEU A 377 -30.36 5.27 11.16
CA LEU A 377 -28.95 5.57 11.17
C LEU A 377 -28.16 4.29 10.98
N ALA A 378 -27.11 4.34 10.20
CA ALA A 378 -26.18 3.23 10.05
C ALA A 378 -24.73 3.73 10.15
N SER A 379 -23.89 2.97 10.83
CA SER A 379 -22.44 3.10 10.80
C SER A 379 -21.84 1.79 10.34
N VAL A 380 -20.91 1.85 9.41
CA VAL A 380 -20.34 0.65 8.81
C VAL A 380 -18.82 0.72 8.83
N ILE A 381 -18.20 -0.45 8.91
CA ILE A 381 -16.78 -0.64 8.60
C ILE A 381 -16.70 -1.45 7.31
N ILE A 382 -15.90 -0.97 6.37
CA ILE A 382 -15.49 -1.73 5.19
C ILE A 382 -13.98 -2.00 5.26
N TYR A 383 -13.53 -3.09 4.69
CA TYR A 383 -12.11 -3.45 4.63
C TYR A 383 -11.72 -3.90 3.23
N ARG A 384 -10.44 -3.81 2.90
CA ARG A 384 -9.92 -4.29 1.62
C ARG A 384 -10.02 -5.80 1.50
N LYS A 385 -10.48 -6.27 0.33
CA LYS A 385 -10.46 -7.70 -0.02
C LYS A 385 -9.05 -8.23 -0.16
#